data_a57f597b5dc1e97e6f4cc6aa08754319
#
_entry.id   a57f597b5dc1e97e6f4cc6aa08754319
#
_cell.length_a   1.000
_cell.length_b   1.000
_cell.length_c   1.000
_cell.angle_alpha   90.00
_cell.angle_beta   90.00
_cell.angle_gamma   90.00
#
_symmetry.space_group_name_H-M   'P 1'
#
loop_
_entity.id
_entity.type
_entity.pdbx_description
1 polymer ?
#
loop_
_entity_poly.entity_id
_entity_poly.type
_entity_poly.pdbx_seq_one_letter_code
_entity_poly.pdbx_strand_id
1 'polypeptide(L)'
;MDGARQALRVATHLAPDVEPLYRFLAEAFATALGRRAEFVVADGYERCAQDVDDVCFVCSIPYLLLADAGSIEMEAIAAPVLAGHRFGGRAVYFSDVIVAADSPCESFADLRGARWAYNEPYSHSGYVTVLHHLATIGEDRSFFGGMVEAGFHQEALRMVADGRVDGAAIDCQVLDIELRDRPELERAIRRIGTIGPSTIQPVVASRSRLDRAERATITGILMRVHQDPDARRLLDRALVGRFVPVDAHSYDDIRHMLATVRAAGLLPDWWDERWQRTQDA
;
A
#
# COMPACT_ATOMS: atom_id res chain seq x y z
N MET A 1 31.16 -13.62 26.26
CA MET A 1 31.19 -13.64 24.79
C MET A 1 29.90 -12.97 24.37
N ASP A 2 30.04 -11.70 24.00
CA ASP A 2 28.94 -10.86 23.54
C ASP A 2 28.61 -11.31 22.11
N GLY A 3 27.66 -12.23 21.99
CA GLY A 3 27.15 -12.62 20.69
C GLY A 3 26.41 -11.40 20.13
N ALA A 4 27.06 -10.67 19.24
CA ALA A 4 26.42 -9.54 18.54
C ALA A 4 25.07 -10.04 17.99
N ARG A 5 23.97 -9.57 18.60
CA ARG A 5 22.61 -9.90 18.12
C ARG A 5 22.55 -9.51 16.65
N GLN A 6 22.00 -10.41 15.82
CA GLN A 6 21.82 -10.16 14.40
C GLN A 6 21.09 -8.84 14.18
N ALA A 7 21.43 -8.10 13.13
CA ALA A 7 20.74 -6.86 12.79
C ALA A 7 19.22 -7.08 12.65
N LEU A 8 18.43 -6.10 13.04
CA LEU A 8 16.98 -6.09 12.78
C LEU A 8 16.78 -5.67 11.33
N ARG A 9 16.22 -6.55 10.52
CA ARG A 9 15.93 -6.29 9.12
C ARG A 9 14.52 -5.74 8.97
N VAL A 10 14.42 -4.54 8.42
CA VAL A 10 13.15 -3.85 8.16
C VAL A 10 13.08 -3.47 6.70
N ALA A 11 12.04 -3.90 6.01
CA ALA A 11 11.84 -3.59 4.60
C ALA A 11 10.58 -2.74 4.36
N THR A 12 10.61 -1.90 3.34
CA THR A 12 9.40 -1.30 2.78
C THR A 12 9.22 -1.69 1.32
N HIS A 13 8.00 -2.05 0.98
CA HIS A 13 7.50 -2.35 -0.37
C HIS A 13 6.45 -1.30 -0.80
N LEU A 14 6.39 -0.17 -0.09
CA LEU A 14 5.41 0.89 -0.31
C LEU A 14 6.05 2.09 -1.00
N ALA A 15 5.19 3.03 -1.39
CA ALA A 15 5.61 4.25 -2.08
C ALA A 15 6.71 5.02 -1.32
N PRO A 16 7.68 5.62 -2.04
CA PRO A 16 8.89 6.22 -1.45
C PRO A 16 8.60 7.45 -0.58
N ASP A 17 7.45 8.11 -0.75
CA ASP A 17 7.13 9.37 -0.04
C ASP A 17 7.07 9.23 1.48
N VAL A 18 6.81 8.01 1.97
CA VAL A 18 6.71 7.67 3.39
C VAL A 18 8.00 7.05 3.94
N GLU A 19 8.99 6.77 3.10
CA GLU A 19 10.27 6.15 3.49
C GLU A 19 10.95 6.79 4.71
N PRO A 20 11.01 8.13 4.86
CA PRO A 20 11.66 8.75 6.02
C PRO A 20 11.03 8.35 7.35
N LEU A 21 9.70 8.17 7.40
CA LEU A 21 9.00 7.66 8.59
C LEU A 21 9.37 6.20 8.86
N TYR A 22 9.38 5.36 7.83
CA TYR A 22 9.69 3.93 7.98
C TYR A 22 11.13 3.71 8.43
N ARG A 23 12.07 4.48 7.93
CA ARG A 23 13.47 4.46 8.36
C ARG A 23 13.62 4.86 9.84
N PHE A 24 12.94 5.91 10.27
CA PHE A 24 12.89 6.32 11.68
C PHE A 24 12.32 5.19 12.56
N LEU A 25 11.22 4.56 12.15
CA LEU A 25 10.62 3.44 12.87
C LEU A 25 11.57 2.24 12.96
N ALA A 26 12.29 1.91 11.89
CA ALA A 26 13.28 0.83 11.88
C ALA A 26 14.38 1.06 12.92
N GLU A 27 14.92 2.26 13.03
CA GLU A 27 15.92 2.64 14.04
C GLU A 27 15.33 2.59 15.47
N ALA A 28 14.09 3.05 15.65
CA ALA A 28 13.41 2.97 16.94
C ALA A 28 13.18 1.52 17.39
N PHE A 29 12.77 0.63 16.49
CA PHE A 29 12.59 -0.79 16.76
C PHE A 29 13.92 -1.46 17.14
N ALA A 30 14.95 -1.23 16.33
CA ALA A 30 16.27 -1.82 16.55
C ALA A 30 16.89 -1.36 17.89
N THR A 31 16.79 -0.07 18.19
CA THR A 31 17.25 0.52 19.46
C THR A 31 16.57 -0.16 20.66
N ALA A 32 15.23 -0.29 20.62
CA ALA A 32 14.46 -0.90 21.70
C ALA A 32 14.79 -2.40 21.91
N LEU A 33 15.18 -3.09 20.85
CA LEU A 33 15.56 -4.50 20.89
C LEU A 33 17.06 -4.71 21.16
N GLY A 34 17.86 -3.63 21.30
CA GLY A 34 19.31 -3.71 21.46
C GLY A 34 19.99 -4.34 20.24
N ARG A 35 19.47 -4.07 19.04
CA ARG A 35 19.97 -4.55 17.74
C ARG A 35 20.39 -3.36 16.88
N ARG A 36 21.16 -3.59 15.83
CA ARG A 36 21.42 -2.60 14.78
C ARG A 36 20.31 -2.69 13.73
N ALA A 37 19.84 -1.56 13.22
CA ALA A 37 18.87 -1.52 12.11
C ALA A 37 19.56 -1.81 10.76
N GLU A 38 18.87 -2.59 9.93
CA GLU A 38 19.16 -2.77 8.51
C GLU A 38 17.87 -2.48 7.75
N PHE A 39 17.78 -1.29 7.16
CA PHE A 39 16.57 -0.85 6.46
C PHE A 39 16.75 -0.96 4.95
N VAL A 40 15.78 -1.58 4.27
CA VAL A 40 15.80 -1.83 2.83
C VAL A 40 14.54 -1.25 2.19
N VAL A 41 14.72 -0.52 1.09
CA VAL A 41 13.64 -0.22 0.13
C VAL A 41 13.66 -1.36 -0.88
N ALA A 42 12.64 -2.19 -0.86
CA ALA A 42 12.57 -3.37 -1.70
C ALA A 42 11.99 -3.02 -3.08
N ASP A 43 12.57 -3.63 -4.11
CA ASP A 43 12.08 -3.58 -5.47
C ASP A 43 11.38 -4.92 -5.77
N GLY A 44 10.06 -4.95 -5.58
CA GLY A 44 9.25 -6.18 -5.66
C GLY A 44 8.97 -6.84 -4.31
N TYR A 45 8.47 -8.08 -4.33
CA TYR A 45 7.97 -8.80 -3.14
C TYR A 45 8.74 -10.08 -2.82
N GLU A 46 9.83 -10.38 -3.54
CA GLU A 46 10.64 -11.58 -3.39
C GLU A 46 11.18 -11.72 -1.95
N ARG A 47 11.66 -10.62 -1.38
CA ARG A 47 12.15 -10.59 0.01
C ARG A 47 11.07 -10.95 1.03
N CYS A 48 9.84 -10.46 0.81
CA CYS A 48 8.69 -10.78 1.64
C CYS A 48 8.32 -12.26 1.51
N ALA A 49 8.32 -12.78 0.27
CA ALA A 49 8.03 -14.19 -0.01
C ALA A 49 9.07 -15.15 0.60
N GLN A 50 10.33 -14.73 0.71
CA GLN A 50 11.42 -15.51 1.32
C GLN A 50 11.49 -15.37 2.85
N ASP A 51 10.61 -14.58 3.49
CA ASP A 51 10.60 -14.31 4.94
C ASP A 51 11.99 -13.89 5.48
N VAL A 52 12.72 -13.04 4.72
CA VAL A 52 14.09 -12.64 5.09
C VAL A 52 14.15 -11.41 6.00
N ASP A 53 13.05 -10.68 6.12
CA ASP A 53 12.95 -9.46 6.91
C ASP A 53 12.15 -9.69 8.20
N ASP A 54 12.57 -9.03 9.28
CA ASP A 54 11.92 -9.14 10.59
C ASP A 54 10.60 -8.36 10.63
N VAL A 55 10.56 -7.19 9.95
CA VAL A 55 9.38 -6.31 9.84
C VAL A 55 9.26 -5.78 8.43
N CYS A 56 8.05 -5.78 7.86
CA CYS A 56 7.79 -5.19 6.55
C CYS A 56 6.63 -4.18 6.59
N PHE A 57 6.79 -3.10 5.84
CA PHE A 57 5.71 -2.23 5.40
C PHE A 57 5.31 -2.68 4.00
N VAL A 58 4.14 -3.31 3.84
CA VAL A 58 3.79 -4.04 2.62
C VAL A 58 2.35 -3.78 2.20
N CYS A 59 2.07 -3.79 0.89
CA CYS A 59 0.71 -3.69 0.39
C CYS A 59 -0.14 -4.90 0.86
N SER A 60 -1.42 -4.67 1.10
CA SER A 60 -2.33 -5.69 1.64
C SER A 60 -2.51 -6.90 0.73
N ILE A 61 -2.50 -6.75 -0.60
CA ILE A 61 -2.63 -7.89 -1.51
C ILE A 61 -1.45 -8.86 -1.40
N PRO A 62 -0.18 -8.44 -1.54
CA PRO A 62 0.97 -9.34 -1.33
C PRO A 62 0.97 -9.99 0.05
N TYR A 63 0.68 -9.22 1.10
CA TYR A 63 0.56 -9.78 2.45
C TYR A 63 -0.46 -10.91 2.51
N LEU A 64 -1.67 -10.71 1.97
CA LEU A 64 -2.73 -11.71 2.00
C LEU A 64 -2.40 -12.94 1.15
N LEU A 65 -1.83 -12.74 -0.02
CA LEU A 65 -1.43 -13.85 -0.90
C LEU A 65 -0.42 -14.78 -0.23
N LEU A 66 0.56 -14.21 0.49
CA LEU A 66 1.59 -14.96 1.19
C LEU A 66 1.05 -15.59 2.49
N ALA A 67 0.30 -14.84 3.29
CA ALA A 67 -0.24 -15.31 4.56
C ALA A 67 -1.30 -16.41 4.39
N ASP A 68 -2.22 -16.23 3.43
CA ASP A 68 -3.30 -17.19 3.19
C ASP A 68 -2.80 -18.48 2.50
N ALA A 69 -1.69 -18.40 1.73
CA ALA A 69 -1.00 -19.57 1.21
C ALA A 69 -0.18 -20.32 2.27
N GLY A 70 0.01 -19.75 3.47
CA GLY A 70 0.88 -20.32 4.49
C GLY A 70 2.37 -20.31 4.11
N SER A 71 2.75 -19.51 3.12
CA SER A 71 4.13 -19.42 2.60
C SER A 71 5.05 -18.69 3.57
N ILE A 72 4.51 -17.83 4.43
CA ILE A 72 5.27 -17.04 5.42
C ILE A 72 4.60 -17.04 6.78
N GLU A 73 5.40 -16.87 7.82
CA GLU A 73 4.91 -16.70 9.18
C GLU A 73 4.85 -15.22 9.61
N MET A 74 4.37 -14.34 8.72
CA MET A 74 4.17 -12.94 9.04
C MET A 74 2.76 -12.67 9.57
N GLU A 75 2.69 -11.82 10.60
CA GLU A 75 1.43 -11.34 11.16
C GLU A 75 1.30 -9.82 11.01
N ALA A 76 0.10 -9.35 10.69
CA ALA A 76 -0.21 -7.92 10.77
C ALA A 76 -0.28 -7.49 12.23
N ILE A 77 0.51 -6.48 12.61
CA ILE A 77 0.63 -6.02 14.00
C ILE A 77 0.10 -4.61 14.21
N ALA A 78 0.11 -3.79 13.17
CA ALA A 78 -0.38 -2.42 13.21
C ALA A 78 -0.74 -1.92 11.81
N ALA A 79 -1.58 -0.88 11.74
CA ALA A 79 -1.82 -0.11 10.53
C ALA A 79 -1.90 1.39 10.87
N PRO A 80 -1.50 2.28 9.93
CA PRO A 80 -1.63 3.70 10.13
C PRO A 80 -3.10 4.15 10.10
N VAL A 81 -3.41 5.18 10.87
CA VAL A 81 -4.62 5.99 10.75
C VAL A 81 -4.21 7.29 10.12
N LEU A 82 -4.67 7.55 8.92
CA LEU A 82 -4.34 8.77 8.20
C LEU A 82 -5.00 9.99 8.86
N ALA A 83 -4.31 11.14 8.78
CA ALA A 83 -4.82 12.41 9.25
C ALA A 83 -5.93 12.91 8.32
N GLY A 84 -6.97 13.51 8.90
CA GLY A 84 -8.10 14.08 8.16
C GLY A 84 -9.44 13.45 8.47
N HIS A 85 -10.50 14.26 8.31
CA HIS A 85 -11.86 13.88 8.69
C HIS A 85 -12.45 12.74 7.84
N ARG A 86 -12.00 12.61 6.56
CA ARG A 86 -12.52 11.58 5.64
C ARG A 86 -12.26 10.15 6.10
N PHE A 87 -11.25 9.94 6.96
CA PHE A 87 -10.87 8.61 7.46
C PHE A 87 -11.63 8.20 8.74
N GLY A 88 -12.31 9.15 9.41
CA GLY A 88 -13.10 8.88 10.62
C GLY A 88 -12.29 8.30 11.78
N GLY A 89 -10.97 8.55 11.83
CA GLY A 89 -10.09 8.01 12.86
C GLY A 89 -9.84 6.50 12.77
N ARG A 90 -10.15 5.87 11.63
CA ARG A 90 -10.00 4.44 11.35
C ARG A 90 -8.76 4.16 10.49
N ALA A 91 -8.24 2.95 10.54
CA ALA A 91 -7.15 2.47 9.68
C ALA A 91 -7.68 2.11 8.28
N VAL A 92 -8.16 3.10 7.56
CA VAL A 92 -8.70 2.96 6.21
C VAL A 92 -8.11 4.01 5.28
N TYR A 93 -8.17 3.73 3.98
CA TYR A 93 -7.78 4.64 2.91
C TYR A 93 -8.72 4.50 1.71
N PHE A 94 -8.48 5.29 0.68
CA PHE A 94 -9.29 5.34 -0.53
C PHE A 94 -8.38 5.32 -1.76
N SER A 95 -8.97 4.93 -2.88
CA SER A 95 -8.39 5.11 -4.21
C SER A 95 -9.10 6.29 -4.88
N ASP A 96 -8.41 7.39 -5.01
CA ASP A 96 -8.96 8.58 -5.66
C ASP A 96 -8.80 8.45 -7.17
N VAL A 97 -9.91 8.53 -7.91
CA VAL A 97 -9.94 8.48 -9.36
C VAL A 97 -9.63 9.87 -9.91
N ILE A 98 -8.58 9.95 -10.72
CA ILE A 98 -8.08 11.20 -11.28
C ILE A 98 -8.11 11.19 -12.80
N VAL A 99 -8.28 12.38 -13.36
CA VAL A 99 -8.17 12.69 -14.80
C VAL A 99 -7.37 13.99 -14.98
N ALA A 100 -6.96 14.31 -16.21
CA ALA A 100 -6.38 15.62 -16.50
C ALA A 100 -7.40 16.74 -16.18
N ALA A 101 -6.90 17.92 -15.80
CA ALA A 101 -7.74 19.03 -15.37
C ALA A 101 -8.76 19.49 -16.43
N ASP A 102 -8.39 19.40 -17.72
CA ASP A 102 -9.20 19.74 -18.87
C ASP A 102 -9.99 18.56 -19.47
N SER A 103 -9.91 17.37 -18.86
CA SER A 103 -10.64 16.17 -19.29
C SER A 103 -12.15 16.43 -19.28
N PRO A 104 -12.93 15.95 -20.25
CA PRO A 104 -14.38 16.03 -20.24
C PRO A 104 -15.05 15.04 -19.27
N CYS A 105 -14.31 14.03 -18.72
CA CYS A 105 -14.85 13.01 -17.84
C CYS A 105 -15.17 13.59 -16.47
N GLU A 106 -16.39 13.49 -15.99
CA GLU A 106 -16.84 13.98 -14.69
C GLU A 106 -17.12 12.86 -13.67
N SER A 107 -17.21 11.62 -14.15
CA SER A 107 -17.50 10.44 -13.35
C SER A 107 -16.69 9.24 -13.82
N PHE A 108 -16.66 8.16 -13.02
CA PHE A 108 -16.03 6.89 -13.42
C PHE A 108 -16.67 6.31 -14.68
N ALA A 109 -17.99 6.48 -14.87
CA ALA A 109 -18.70 5.97 -16.04
C ALA A 109 -18.23 6.60 -17.36
N ASP A 110 -17.76 7.85 -17.33
CA ASP A 110 -17.27 8.58 -18.51
C ASP A 110 -15.90 8.06 -18.99
N LEU A 111 -15.22 7.23 -18.16
CA LEU A 111 -13.96 6.59 -18.49
C LEU A 111 -14.12 5.32 -19.36
N ARG A 112 -15.33 5.01 -19.82
CA ARG A 112 -15.55 3.90 -20.76
C ARG A 112 -14.77 4.14 -22.05
N GLY A 113 -13.94 3.17 -22.43
CA GLY A 113 -13.06 3.25 -23.59
C GLY A 113 -11.79 4.08 -23.38
N ALA A 114 -11.59 4.66 -22.19
CA ALA A 114 -10.42 5.44 -21.85
C ALA A 114 -9.15 4.58 -21.70
N ARG A 115 -8.00 5.20 -21.90
CA ARG A 115 -6.68 4.62 -21.54
C ARG A 115 -6.49 4.79 -20.04
N TRP A 116 -6.31 3.70 -19.33
CA TRP A 116 -6.21 3.66 -17.87
C TRP A 116 -4.81 3.28 -17.40
N ALA A 117 -4.24 4.02 -16.45
CA ALA A 117 -3.00 3.62 -15.79
C ALA A 117 -3.27 2.99 -14.42
N TYR A 118 -2.46 1.99 -14.08
CA TYR A 118 -2.36 1.43 -12.73
C TYR A 118 -0.88 1.32 -12.34
N ASN A 119 -0.58 1.38 -11.03
CA ASN A 119 0.81 1.32 -10.59
C ASN A 119 1.42 -0.07 -10.84
N GLU A 120 0.85 -1.13 -10.24
CA GLU A 120 1.34 -2.50 -10.44
C GLU A 120 0.21 -3.52 -10.13
N PRO A 121 0.32 -4.78 -10.61
CA PRO A 121 -0.81 -5.73 -10.58
C PRO A 121 -1.22 -6.19 -9.18
N TYR A 122 -0.31 -6.14 -8.21
CA TYR A 122 -0.57 -6.56 -6.82
C TYR A 122 -0.92 -5.39 -5.92
N SER A 123 -1.06 -4.21 -6.48
CA SER A 123 -1.58 -3.05 -5.75
C SER A 123 -3.07 -3.22 -5.44
N HIS A 124 -3.43 -3.02 -4.17
CA HIS A 124 -4.84 -2.94 -3.81
C HIS A 124 -5.47 -1.68 -4.38
N SER A 125 -4.93 -0.50 -4.06
CA SER A 125 -5.53 0.80 -4.43
C SER A 125 -5.52 1.09 -5.94
N GLY A 126 -4.43 0.76 -6.64
CA GLY A 126 -4.29 1.11 -8.06
C GLY A 126 -4.88 0.07 -9.01
N TYR A 127 -5.07 -1.18 -8.56
CA TYR A 127 -5.48 -2.27 -9.44
C TYR A 127 -6.67 -3.07 -8.92
N VAL A 128 -6.52 -3.81 -7.81
CA VAL A 128 -7.56 -4.77 -7.36
C VAL A 128 -8.87 -4.07 -6.98
N THR A 129 -8.82 -2.91 -6.31
CA THR A 129 -10.02 -2.15 -5.95
C THR A 129 -10.74 -1.59 -7.17
N VAL A 130 -10.02 -1.26 -8.26
CA VAL A 130 -10.61 -0.83 -9.54
C VAL A 130 -11.32 -1.99 -10.22
N LEU A 131 -10.68 -3.16 -10.28
CA LEU A 131 -11.33 -4.37 -10.81
C LEU A 131 -12.55 -4.77 -9.97
N HIS A 132 -12.48 -4.64 -8.64
CA HIS A 132 -13.62 -4.86 -7.77
C HIS A 132 -14.76 -3.87 -8.07
N HIS A 133 -14.43 -2.59 -8.28
CA HIS A 133 -15.43 -1.60 -8.66
C HIS A 133 -16.11 -1.96 -10.00
N LEU A 134 -15.33 -2.38 -11.02
CA LEU A 134 -15.89 -2.87 -12.29
C LEU A 134 -16.84 -4.06 -12.05
N ALA A 135 -16.43 -5.06 -11.25
CA ALA A 135 -17.30 -6.19 -10.91
C ALA A 135 -18.62 -5.74 -10.26
N THR A 136 -18.58 -4.76 -9.35
CA THR A 136 -19.79 -4.27 -8.65
C THR A 136 -20.78 -3.53 -9.54
N ILE A 137 -20.29 -2.92 -10.63
CA ILE A 137 -21.14 -2.23 -11.62
C ILE A 137 -21.48 -3.12 -12.83
N GLY A 138 -21.10 -4.41 -12.79
CA GLY A 138 -21.39 -5.39 -13.84
C GLY A 138 -20.54 -5.23 -15.11
N GLU A 139 -19.37 -4.64 -14.97
CA GLU A 139 -18.41 -4.40 -16.05
C GLU A 139 -17.20 -5.31 -15.95
N ASP A 140 -16.46 -5.42 -17.05
CA ASP A 140 -15.18 -6.14 -17.10
C ASP A 140 -14.03 -5.23 -17.53
N ARG A 141 -12.83 -5.80 -17.73
CA ARG A 141 -11.65 -5.02 -18.12
C ARG A 141 -11.77 -4.34 -19.49
N SER A 142 -12.69 -4.78 -20.36
CA SER A 142 -12.97 -4.12 -21.63
C SER A 142 -13.71 -2.79 -21.48
N PHE A 143 -14.13 -2.45 -20.24
CA PHE A 143 -14.61 -1.12 -19.89
C PHE A 143 -13.60 -0.04 -20.29
N PHE A 144 -12.30 -0.30 -20.05
CA PHE A 144 -11.22 0.57 -20.51
C PHE A 144 -10.77 0.18 -21.92
N GLY A 145 -10.43 1.19 -22.74
CA GLY A 145 -9.85 0.99 -24.07
C GLY A 145 -8.42 0.41 -24.04
N GLY A 146 -7.77 0.45 -22.87
CA GLY A 146 -6.48 -0.14 -22.60
C GLY A 146 -6.03 0.15 -21.18
N MET A 147 -5.27 -0.78 -20.58
CA MET A 147 -4.70 -0.64 -19.24
C MET A 147 -3.16 -0.68 -19.32
N VAL A 148 -2.48 0.29 -18.70
CA VAL A 148 -1.03 0.46 -18.75
C VAL A 148 -0.44 0.38 -17.34
N GLU A 149 0.54 -0.50 -17.15
CA GLU A 149 1.32 -0.59 -15.91
C GLU A 149 2.33 0.56 -15.84
N ALA A 150 2.25 1.38 -14.79
CA ALA A 150 3.10 2.55 -14.60
C ALA A 150 4.29 2.27 -13.64
N GLY A 151 4.26 1.18 -12.90
CA GLY A 151 5.23 0.83 -11.87
C GLY A 151 4.87 1.43 -10.50
N PHE A 152 4.65 2.73 -10.41
CA PHE A 152 4.34 3.45 -9.17
C PHE A 152 3.16 4.41 -9.35
N HIS A 153 2.47 4.74 -8.23
CA HIS A 153 1.38 5.73 -8.23
C HIS A 153 1.84 7.10 -8.75
N GLN A 154 3.06 7.52 -8.39
CA GLN A 154 3.63 8.79 -8.85
C GLN A 154 3.77 8.85 -10.37
N GLU A 155 4.14 7.73 -11.01
CA GLU A 155 4.24 7.70 -12.48
C GLU A 155 2.84 7.65 -13.11
N ALA A 156 1.89 6.90 -12.57
CA ALA A 156 0.50 6.91 -13.02
C ALA A 156 -0.09 8.33 -12.94
N LEU A 157 0.17 9.06 -11.86
CA LEU A 157 -0.24 10.46 -11.69
C LEU A 157 0.37 11.36 -12.78
N ARG A 158 1.68 11.23 -13.05
CA ARG A 158 2.34 12.00 -14.13
C ARG A 158 1.78 11.63 -15.50
N MET A 159 1.51 10.34 -15.75
CA MET A 159 0.92 9.91 -17.03
C MET A 159 -0.44 10.58 -17.29
N VAL A 160 -1.26 10.77 -16.25
CA VAL A 160 -2.52 11.51 -16.34
C VAL A 160 -2.25 13.00 -16.59
N ALA A 161 -1.37 13.62 -15.80
CA ALA A 161 -1.04 15.04 -15.93
C ALA A 161 -0.45 15.40 -17.31
N ASP A 162 0.31 14.48 -17.90
CA ASP A 162 0.95 14.65 -19.24
C ASP A 162 0.01 14.22 -20.39
N GLY A 163 -1.22 13.74 -20.13
CA GLY A 163 -2.16 13.27 -21.15
C GLY A 163 -1.74 11.97 -21.85
N ARG A 164 -0.80 11.20 -21.26
CA ARG A 164 -0.36 9.89 -21.79
C ARG A 164 -1.44 8.82 -21.57
N VAL A 165 -2.26 8.98 -20.54
CA VAL A 165 -3.48 8.19 -20.24
C VAL A 165 -4.59 9.13 -19.86
N ASP A 166 -5.83 8.63 -19.88
CA ASP A 166 -7.01 9.44 -19.64
C ASP A 166 -7.45 9.45 -18.17
N GLY A 167 -7.03 8.42 -17.39
CA GLY A 167 -7.31 8.35 -15.96
C GLY A 167 -6.50 7.30 -15.22
N ALA A 168 -6.52 7.40 -13.89
CA ALA A 168 -5.90 6.44 -12.96
C ALA A 168 -6.62 6.46 -11.61
N ALA A 169 -6.44 5.38 -10.82
CA ALA A 169 -6.77 5.38 -9.40
C ALA A 169 -5.48 5.45 -8.59
N ILE A 170 -5.39 6.43 -7.71
CA ILE A 170 -4.19 6.70 -6.91
C ILE A 170 -4.53 6.50 -5.43
N ASP A 171 -3.64 5.83 -4.70
CA ASP A 171 -3.69 5.82 -3.23
C ASP A 171 -3.82 7.24 -2.72
N CYS A 172 -4.86 7.52 -1.92
CA CYS A 172 -5.18 8.87 -1.49
C CYS A 172 -4.07 9.51 -0.65
N GLN A 173 -3.29 8.72 0.11
CA GLN A 173 -2.15 9.22 0.87
C GLN A 173 -1.04 9.67 -0.07
N VAL A 174 -0.70 8.84 -1.07
CA VAL A 174 0.29 9.19 -2.10
C VAL A 174 -0.15 10.43 -2.87
N LEU A 175 -1.41 10.46 -3.30
CA LEU A 175 -1.95 11.61 -4.04
C LEU A 175 -1.87 12.91 -3.23
N ASP A 176 -2.31 12.88 -1.97
CA ASP A 176 -2.32 14.08 -1.12
C ASP A 176 -0.90 14.57 -0.81
N ILE A 177 0.09 13.66 -0.65
CA ILE A 177 1.50 14.01 -0.48
C ILE A 177 2.06 14.65 -1.76
N GLU A 178 1.84 14.00 -2.92
CA GLU A 178 2.34 14.49 -4.21
C GLU A 178 1.77 15.88 -4.55
N LEU A 179 0.48 16.11 -4.34
CA LEU A 179 -0.16 17.40 -4.60
C LEU A 179 0.31 18.50 -3.64
N ARG A 180 0.55 18.16 -2.35
CA ARG A 180 1.13 19.09 -1.38
C ARG A 180 2.54 19.50 -1.78
N ASP A 181 3.37 18.56 -2.19
CA ASP A 181 4.80 18.77 -2.45
C ASP A 181 5.06 19.27 -3.88
N ARG A 182 4.07 19.14 -4.80
CA ARG A 182 4.11 19.54 -6.22
C ARG A 182 2.84 20.25 -6.67
N PRO A 183 2.69 21.54 -6.35
CA PRO A 183 1.47 22.29 -6.67
C PRO A 183 1.14 22.40 -8.16
N GLU A 184 2.11 22.15 -9.06
CA GLU A 184 1.89 22.07 -10.50
C GLU A 184 0.99 20.88 -10.87
N LEU A 185 1.12 19.76 -10.17
CA LEU A 185 0.26 18.58 -10.38
C LEU A 185 -1.18 18.85 -9.96
N GLU A 186 -1.39 19.60 -8.87
CA GLU A 186 -2.73 19.99 -8.41
C GLU A 186 -3.49 20.79 -9.48
N ARG A 187 -2.78 21.55 -10.31
CA ARG A 187 -3.39 22.31 -11.42
C ARG A 187 -3.57 21.49 -12.68
N ALA A 188 -2.81 20.40 -12.82
CA ALA A 188 -2.80 19.57 -14.02
C ALA A 188 -3.83 18.44 -13.98
N ILE A 189 -4.34 18.09 -12.78
CA ILE A 189 -5.29 16.98 -12.61
C ILE A 189 -6.52 17.42 -11.80
N ARG A 190 -7.56 16.61 -11.84
CA ARG A 190 -8.70 16.71 -10.92
C ARG A 190 -9.20 15.33 -10.49
N ARG A 191 -9.72 15.24 -9.28
CA ARG A 191 -10.44 14.06 -8.79
C ARG A 191 -11.85 14.06 -9.31
N ILE A 192 -12.30 12.94 -9.86
CA ILE A 192 -13.68 12.74 -10.35
C ILE A 192 -14.46 11.69 -9.56
N GLY A 193 -13.79 11.00 -8.64
CA GLY A 193 -14.42 9.99 -7.80
C GLY A 193 -13.47 9.41 -6.78
N THR A 194 -14.03 8.55 -5.94
CA THR A 194 -13.29 7.86 -4.89
C THR A 194 -13.85 6.45 -4.74
N ILE A 195 -12.97 5.44 -4.73
CA ILE A 195 -13.32 4.04 -4.48
C ILE A 195 -12.83 3.66 -3.08
N GLY A 196 -13.63 2.93 -2.33
CA GLY A 196 -13.36 2.55 -0.95
C GLY A 196 -14.44 3.03 0.03
N PRO A 197 -14.20 3.03 1.35
CA PRO A 197 -12.92 2.78 2.01
C PRO A 197 -12.48 1.32 1.97
N SER A 198 -11.16 1.11 2.05
CA SER A 198 -10.54 -0.19 2.25
C SER A 198 -9.60 -0.14 3.46
N THR A 199 -9.35 -1.27 4.13
CA THR A 199 -8.35 -1.33 5.19
C THR A 199 -6.97 -0.99 4.64
N ILE A 200 -6.27 -0.05 5.31
CA ILE A 200 -4.97 0.46 4.86
C ILE A 200 -3.86 -0.58 5.06
N GLN A 201 -2.76 -0.43 4.33
CA GLN A 201 -1.63 -1.34 4.30
C GLN A 201 -1.09 -1.64 5.72
N PRO A 202 -0.79 -2.94 6.05
CA PRO A 202 -0.26 -3.32 7.35
C PRO A 202 1.21 -3.00 7.54
N VAL A 203 1.61 -2.86 8.79
CA VAL A 203 2.94 -3.23 9.28
C VAL A 203 2.86 -4.70 9.67
N VAL A 204 3.71 -5.54 9.08
CA VAL A 204 3.76 -6.97 9.37
C VAL A 204 5.08 -7.33 10.05
N ALA A 205 5.03 -8.31 10.95
CA ALA A 205 6.20 -8.82 11.66
C ALA A 205 6.30 -10.34 11.51
N SER A 206 7.52 -10.84 11.28
CA SER A 206 7.80 -12.28 11.15
C SER A 206 7.72 -12.98 12.50
N ARG A 207 6.94 -14.06 12.58
CA ARG A 207 6.86 -14.93 13.77
C ARG A 207 7.97 -15.95 13.83
N SER A 208 8.60 -16.26 12.69
CA SER A 208 9.74 -17.16 12.60
C SER A 208 11.04 -16.49 13.10
N ARG A 209 11.14 -15.16 12.96
CA ARG A 209 12.36 -14.37 13.19
C ARG A 209 12.33 -13.54 14.46
N LEU A 210 11.15 -13.16 14.93
CA LEU A 210 10.92 -12.37 16.14
C LEU A 210 10.09 -13.18 17.14
N ASP A 211 10.53 -13.21 18.38
CA ASP A 211 9.73 -13.80 19.44
C ASP A 211 8.53 -12.90 19.81
N ARG A 212 7.63 -13.43 20.67
CA ARG A 212 6.42 -12.72 21.08
C ARG A 212 6.73 -11.40 21.81
N ALA A 213 7.79 -11.35 22.60
CA ALA A 213 8.15 -10.17 23.37
C ALA A 213 8.72 -9.08 22.47
N GLU A 214 9.54 -9.46 21.47
CA GLU A 214 10.09 -8.54 20.47
C GLU A 214 8.95 -7.94 19.64
N ARG A 215 8.00 -8.76 19.12
CA ARG A 215 6.82 -8.26 18.39
C ARG A 215 5.96 -7.33 19.24
N ALA A 216 5.73 -7.67 20.51
CA ALA A 216 4.98 -6.81 21.43
C ALA A 216 5.71 -5.47 21.68
N THR A 217 7.04 -5.47 21.74
CA THR A 217 7.85 -4.25 21.86
C THR A 217 7.68 -3.36 20.63
N ILE A 218 7.81 -3.91 19.42
CA ILE A 218 7.62 -3.20 18.15
C ILE A 218 6.20 -2.61 18.07
N THR A 219 5.17 -3.42 18.35
CA THR A 219 3.78 -2.97 18.39
C THR A 219 3.61 -1.83 19.39
N GLY A 220 4.20 -1.95 20.59
CA GLY A 220 4.16 -0.90 21.61
C GLY A 220 4.79 0.42 21.18
N ILE A 221 5.85 0.40 20.37
CA ILE A 221 6.46 1.60 19.77
C ILE A 221 5.49 2.22 18.77
N LEU A 222 4.94 1.44 17.85
CA LEU A 222 3.95 1.92 16.86
C LEU A 222 2.75 2.60 17.53
N MET A 223 2.22 2.01 18.61
CA MET A 223 1.08 2.59 19.34
C MET A 223 1.38 3.93 20.01
N ARG A 224 2.64 4.23 20.32
CA ARG A 224 3.06 5.44 21.04
C ARG A 224 3.86 6.44 20.21
N VAL A 225 4.30 6.09 19.00
CA VAL A 225 5.17 6.93 18.16
C VAL A 225 4.60 8.34 17.92
N HIS A 226 3.28 8.49 17.87
CA HIS A 226 2.61 9.79 17.74
C HIS A 226 2.81 10.73 18.93
N GLN A 227 3.31 10.22 20.06
CA GLN A 227 3.64 10.99 21.26
C GLN A 227 5.10 11.48 21.26
N ASP A 228 5.93 10.93 20.35
CA ASP A 228 7.33 11.30 20.21
C ASP A 228 7.45 12.59 19.39
N PRO A 229 8.07 13.68 19.95
CA PRO A 229 8.24 14.95 19.23
C PRO A 229 9.08 14.84 17.96
N ASP A 230 10.07 13.95 17.91
CA ASP A 230 10.92 13.76 16.72
C ASP A 230 10.17 13.00 15.61
N ALA A 231 9.34 12.04 15.98
CA ALA A 231 8.48 11.34 15.04
C ALA A 231 7.35 12.21 14.48
N ARG A 232 6.86 13.19 15.24
CA ARG A 232 5.69 14.01 14.87
C ARG A 232 5.84 14.65 13.50
N ARG A 233 7.00 15.24 13.20
CA ARG A 233 7.27 15.86 11.89
C ARG A 233 7.24 14.86 10.74
N LEU A 234 7.71 13.64 10.98
CA LEU A 234 7.69 12.56 9.98
C LEU A 234 6.28 12.03 9.77
N LEU A 235 5.51 11.88 10.85
CA LEU A 235 4.09 11.49 10.79
C LEU A 235 3.27 12.54 10.02
N ASP A 236 3.46 13.83 10.32
CA ASP A 236 2.76 14.92 9.64
C ASP A 236 3.12 14.96 8.13
N ARG A 237 4.38 14.74 7.78
CA ARG A 237 4.80 14.66 6.37
C ARG A 237 4.19 13.44 5.67
N ALA A 238 4.07 12.32 6.36
CA ALA A 238 3.45 11.09 5.88
C ALA A 238 1.91 11.13 5.94
N LEU A 239 1.31 12.22 6.42
CA LEU A 239 -0.14 12.34 6.67
C LEU A 239 -0.68 11.24 7.60
N VAL A 240 0.13 10.73 8.52
CA VAL A 240 -0.23 9.71 9.51
C VAL A 240 -0.50 10.37 10.86
N GLY A 241 -1.69 10.17 11.40
CA GLY A 241 -2.04 10.68 12.73
C GLY A 241 -1.51 9.81 13.87
N ARG A 242 -1.63 8.50 13.71
CA ARG A 242 -1.18 7.47 14.66
C ARG A 242 -1.19 6.09 14.02
N PHE A 243 -0.71 5.08 14.74
CA PHE A 243 -0.94 3.68 14.40
C PHE A 243 -1.96 3.05 15.35
N VAL A 244 -2.67 2.03 14.89
CA VAL A 244 -3.60 1.21 15.66
C VAL A 244 -3.29 -0.27 15.48
N PRO A 245 -3.60 -1.13 16.47
CA PRO A 245 -3.41 -2.57 16.29
C PRO A 245 -4.38 -3.09 15.23
N VAL A 246 -3.90 -4.04 14.45
CA VAL A 246 -4.68 -4.83 13.49
C VAL A 246 -4.23 -6.28 13.56
N ASP A 247 -5.02 -7.16 12.97
CA ASP A 247 -4.76 -8.58 12.82
C ASP A 247 -5.15 -9.07 11.42
N ALA A 248 -5.05 -10.37 11.18
CA ALA A 248 -5.40 -10.96 9.90
C ALA A 248 -6.87 -10.72 9.50
N HIS A 249 -7.81 -10.69 10.47
CA HIS A 249 -9.23 -10.46 10.22
C HIS A 249 -9.54 -9.01 9.84
N SER A 250 -8.68 -8.07 10.22
CA SER A 250 -8.81 -6.67 9.83
C SER A 250 -8.79 -6.47 8.31
N TYR A 251 -8.31 -7.46 7.55
CA TYR A 251 -8.17 -7.44 6.09
C TYR A 251 -9.21 -8.32 5.37
N ASP A 252 -10.28 -8.74 6.04
CA ASP A 252 -11.33 -9.57 5.43
C ASP A 252 -12.10 -8.81 4.36
N ASP A 253 -12.19 -7.48 4.43
CA ASP A 253 -12.73 -6.62 3.37
C ASP A 253 -11.93 -6.79 2.07
N ILE A 254 -10.61 -6.78 2.13
CA ILE A 254 -9.73 -6.92 0.96
C ILE A 254 -9.75 -8.36 0.43
N ARG A 255 -9.80 -9.37 1.31
CA ARG A 255 -10.02 -10.77 0.88
C ARG A 255 -11.31 -10.91 0.09
N HIS A 256 -12.40 -10.31 0.60
CA HIS A 256 -13.69 -10.32 -0.08
C HIS A 256 -13.63 -9.64 -1.45
N MET A 257 -12.97 -8.49 -1.55
CA MET A 257 -12.77 -7.78 -2.82
C MET A 257 -11.99 -8.62 -3.81
N LEU A 258 -10.87 -9.24 -3.40
CA LEU A 258 -10.07 -10.11 -4.26
C LEU A 258 -10.85 -11.35 -4.69
N ALA A 259 -11.61 -11.96 -3.79
CA ALA A 259 -12.47 -13.11 -4.13
C ALA A 259 -13.54 -12.73 -5.15
N THR A 260 -14.17 -11.56 -5.02
CA THR A 260 -15.14 -11.04 -5.98
C THR A 260 -14.51 -10.82 -7.36
N VAL A 261 -13.33 -10.23 -7.42
CA VAL A 261 -12.58 -10.01 -8.67
C VAL A 261 -12.23 -11.35 -9.35
N ARG A 262 -11.80 -12.37 -8.57
CA ARG A 262 -11.52 -13.71 -9.07
C ARG A 262 -12.79 -14.39 -9.60
N ALA A 263 -13.88 -14.34 -8.84
CA ALA A 263 -15.17 -14.96 -9.23
C ALA A 263 -15.75 -14.32 -10.49
N ALA A 264 -15.53 -13.02 -10.71
CA ALA A 264 -15.92 -12.30 -11.91
C ALA A 264 -14.98 -12.53 -13.11
N GLY A 265 -13.87 -13.27 -12.95
CA GLY A 265 -12.89 -13.52 -14.01
C GLY A 265 -12.13 -12.26 -14.46
N LEU A 266 -11.98 -11.29 -13.59
CA LEU A 266 -11.37 -9.98 -13.93
C LEU A 266 -9.86 -9.96 -13.80
N LEU A 267 -9.23 -10.93 -13.13
CA LEU A 267 -7.78 -11.06 -13.14
C LEU A 267 -7.31 -11.59 -14.49
N PRO A 268 -6.23 -11.06 -15.07
CA PRO A 268 -5.67 -11.59 -16.30
C PRO A 268 -5.02 -12.97 -16.04
N ASP A 269 -4.99 -13.83 -17.08
CA ASP A 269 -4.47 -15.20 -16.98
C ASP A 269 -3.02 -15.25 -16.44
N TRP A 270 -2.20 -14.27 -16.78
CA TRP A 270 -0.81 -14.18 -16.33
C TRP A 270 -0.64 -13.74 -14.87
N TRP A 271 -1.71 -13.31 -14.16
CA TRP A 271 -1.60 -12.69 -12.82
C TRP A 271 -1.08 -13.69 -11.77
N ASP A 272 -1.67 -14.88 -11.69
CA ASP A 272 -1.23 -15.92 -10.76
C ASP A 272 0.16 -16.48 -11.16
N GLU A 273 0.46 -16.64 -12.46
CA GLU A 273 1.78 -17.07 -12.93
C GLU A 273 2.89 -16.05 -12.60
N ARG A 274 2.60 -14.75 -12.74
CA ARG A 274 3.54 -13.68 -12.37
C ARG A 274 3.79 -13.70 -10.86
N TRP A 275 2.75 -13.92 -10.04
CA TRP A 275 2.89 -14.05 -8.60
C TRP A 275 3.74 -15.26 -8.21
N GLN A 276 3.52 -16.41 -8.85
CA GLN A 276 4.32 -17.61 -8.59
C GLN A 276 5.81 -17.37 -8.87
N ARG A 277 6.16 -16.69 -9.95
CA ARG A 277 7.56 -16.32 -10.24
C ARG A 277 8.19 -15.45 -9.15
N THR A 278 7.42 -14.56 -8.52
CA THR A 278 7.89 -13.76 -7.38
C THR A 278 8.21 -14.63 -6.15
N GLN A 279 7.49 -15.74 -5.97
CA GLN A 279 7.75 -16.67 -4.87
C GLN A 279 8.96 -17.58 -5.13
N ASP A 280 9.23 -17.89 -6.39
CA ASP A 280 10.29 -18.81 -6.81
C ASP A 280 11.66 -18.12 -7.02
N ALA A 281 11.72 -16.78 -6.97
CA ALA A 281 12.93 -15.97 -7.18
C ALA A 281 13.75 -15.79 -5.89
#